data_aa0a0b1b3fd456364361a1e8b95969cd
#
_entry.id   aa0a0b1b3fd456364361a1e8b95969cd
#
_cell.length_a   1.000
_cell.length_b   1.000
_cell.length_c   1.000
_cell.angle_alpha   90.00
_cell.angle_beta   90.00
_cell.angle_gamma   90.00
#
_symmetry.space_group_name_H-M   'P 1'
#
loop_
_entity.id
_entity.type
_entity.pdbx_description
1 polymer ?
#
loop_
_entity_poly.entity_id
_entity_poly.type
_entity_poly.pdbx_seq_one_letter_code
_entity_poly.pdbx_strand_id
1 'polypeptide(L)'
;IYAKTVASLGTVVYATHQVCMNIQALSFMTGQAFAVSATSLMGQSLGKRRTDMAQAYTSRTRSVGFCVSMCLAAIFALFGEQIVGLYNSDPEIIRIGGRIMLFIAFLQPFQGSQFIIAGGLRGAGDTKTTARITFITVLLVRPLVAMILVRTSLWLYGAWVALACDQILRTALVFARYKSGKWKTIKLKTEKYLSFRKLQ
;
A
#
# COMPACT_ATOMS: atom_id res chain seq x y z
N ILE A 1 12.07 1.45 -15.68
CA ILE A 1 12.19 2.92 -15.84
C ILE A 1 12.53 3.56 -14.49
N TYR A 2 11.68 3.45 -13.47
CA TYR A 2 11.88 4.06 -12.14
C TYR A 2 13.26 3.74 -11.52
N ALA A 3 13.66 2.46 -11.47
CA ALA A 3 14.95 2.03 -10.93
C ALA A 3 16.15 2.60 -11.72
N LYS A 4 16.05 2.68 -13.06
CA LYS A 4 17.08 3.31 -13.89
C LYS A 4 17.22 4.80 -13.58
N THR A 5 16.11 5.50 -13.36
CA THR A 5 16.11 6.93 -13.03
C THR A 5 16.78 7.19 -11.67
N VAL A 6 16.56 6.31 -10.67
CA VAL A 6 17.27 6.44 -9.38
C VAL A 6 18.73 6.05 -9.49
N ALA A 7 19.08 5.01 -10.27
CA ALA A 7 20.46 4.58 -10.47
C ALA A 7 21.34 5.64 -11.15
N SER A 8 20.76 6.48 -12.01
CA SER A 8 21.50 7.58 -12.66
C SER A 8 21.91 8.71 -11.72
N LEU A 9 21.43 8.71 -10.47
CA LEU A 9 21.76 9.73 -9.46
C LEU A 9 23.03 9.47 -8.66
N GLY A 10 23.70 8.33 -8.90
CA GLY A 10 24.96 7.97 -8.25
C GLY A 10 24.85 6.76 -7.31
N THR A 11 25.98 6.17 -6.98
CA THR A 11 26.07 4.90 -6.24
C THR A 11 25.57 5.00 -4.80
N VAL A 12 25.95 6.07 -4.08
CA VAL A 12 25.52 6.31 -2.68
C VAL A 12 24.00 6.50 -2.61
N VAL A 13 23.45 7.27 -3.54
CA VAL A 13 22.01 7.53 -3.63
C VAL A 13 21.22 6.27 -3.94
N TYR A 14 21.71 5.45 -4.86
CA TYR A 14 21.10 4.18 -5.20
C TYR A 14 21.17 3.18 -4.03
N ALA A 15 22.31 3.10 -3.34
CA ALA A 15 22.48 2.26 -2.16
C ALA A 15 21.51 2.67 -1.04
N THR A 16 21.40 3.97 -0.76
CA THR A 16 20.45 4.50 0.22
C THR A 16 18.99 4.14 -0.15
N HIS A 17 18.62 4.32 -1.41
CA HIS A 17 17.29 3.95 -1.91
C HIS A 17 17.01 2.47 -1.68
N GLN A 18 17.98 1.59 -1.99
CA GLN A 18 17.82 0.14 -1.85
C GLN A 18 17.67 -0.28 -0.39
N VAL A 19 18.44 0.29 0.53
CA VAL A 19 18.30 0.06 1.97
C VAL A 19 16.91 0.47 2.45
N CYS A 20 16.46 1.68 2.11
CA CYS A 20 15.14 2.17 2.50
C CYS A 20 13.99 1.31 1.92
N MET A 21 14.14 0.82 0.69
CA MET A 21 13.15 -0.09 0.08
C MET A 21 13.09 -1.44 0.80
N ASN A 22 14.23 -2.00 1.24
CA ASN A 22 14.26 -3.24 2.00
C ASN A 22 13.56 -3.08 3.37
N ILE A 23 13.83 -1.97 4.08
CA ILE A 23 13.16 -1.65 5.34
C ILE A 23 11.65 -1.49 5.11
N GLN A 24 11.26 -0.77 4.06
CA GLN A 24 9.86 -0.59 3.71
C GLN A 24 9.16 -1.92 3.38
N ALA A 25 9.87 -2.90 2.80
CA ALA A 25 9.31 -4.21 2.47
C ALA A 25 8.81 -4.97 3.70
N LEU A 26 9.46 -4.82 4.87
CA LEU A 26 8.98 -5.40 6.13
C LEU A 26 7.61 -4.83 6.53
N SER A 27 7.45 -3.53 6.37
CA SER A 27 6.17 -2.86 6.62
C SER A 27 5.07 -3.29 5.63
N PHE A 28 5.44 -3.54 4.37
CA PHE A 28 4.54 -4.11 3.37
C PHE A 28 3.98 -5.46 3.81
N MET A 29 4.81 -6.34 4.35
CA MET A 29 4.38 -7.67 4.82
C MET A 29 3.31 -7.55 5.90
N THR A 30 3.49 -6.64 6.86
CA THR A 30 2.50 -6.37 7.90
C THR A 30 1.17 -5.91 7.31
N GLY A 31 1.19 -4.93 6.40
CA GLY A 31 0.00 -4.45 5.69
C GLY A 31 -0.70 -5.55 4.88
N GLN A 32 0.06 -6.42 4.23
CA GLN A 32 -0.47 -7.56 3.47
C GLN A 32 -1.14 -8.60 4.37
N ALA A 33 -0.61 -8.88 5.55
CA ALA A 33 -1.23 -9.80 6.51
C ALA A 33 -2.64 -9.33 6.91
N PHE A 34 -2.78 -8.04 7.24
CA PHE A 34 -4.09 -7.45 7.50
C PHE A 34 -5.01 -7.44 6.26
N ALA A 35 -4.46 -7.25 5.07
CA ALA A 35 -5.22 -7.31 3.82
C ALA A 35 -5.78 -8.72 3.56
N VAL A 36 -5.01 -9.77 3.82
CA VAL A 36 -5.47 -11.17 3.71
C VAL A 36 -6.60 -11.44 4.70
N SER A 37 -6.45 -11.00 5.95
CA SER A 37 -7.49 -11.11 6.98
C SER A 37 -8.77 -10.39 6.55
N ALA A 38 -8.68 -9.16 6.05
CA ALA A 38 -9.83 -8.40 5.53
C ALA A 38 -10.49 -9.11 4.34
N THR A 39 -9.70 -9.70 3.44
CA THR A 39 -10.19 -10.47 2.29
C THR A 39 -11.03 -11.67 2.74
N SER A 40 -10.50 -12.45 3.69
CA SER A 40 -11.16 -13.64 4.23
C SER A 40 -12.46 -13.29 4.97
N LEU A 41 -12.41 -12.34 5.90
CA LEU A 41 -13.58 -11.93 6.68
C LEU A 41 -14.68 -11.32 5.81
N MET A 42 -14.31 -10.53 4.81
CA MET A 42 -15.24 -9.97 3.83
C MET A 42 -15.93 -11.09 3.03
N GLY A 43 -15.14 -12.01 2.47
CA GLY A 43 -15.65 -13.13 1.66
C GLY A 43 -16.58 -14.04 2.45
N GLN A 44 -16.19 -14.42 3.67
CA GLN A 44 -17.02 -15.25 4.57
C GLN A 44 -18.35 -14.58 4.94
N SER A 45 -18.31 -13.28 5.25
CA SER A 45 -19.51 -12.53 5.62
C SER A 45 -20.48 -12.39 4.46
N LEU A 46 -19.97 -12.12 3.26
CA LEU A 46 -20.80 -12.06 2.04
C LEU A 46 -21.33 -13.42 1.63
N GLY A 47 -20.57 -14.50 1.84
CA GLY A 47 -21.05 -15.87 1.64
C GLY A 47 -22.24 -16.21 2.55
N LYS A 48 -22.29 -15.63 3.74
CA LYS A 48 -23.43 -15.72 4.67
C LYS A 48 -24.53 -14.69 4.37
N ARG A 49 -24.44 -13.92 3.29
CA ARG A 49 -25.34 -12.83 2.89
C ARG A 49 -25.44 -11.69 3.94
N ARG A 50 -24.40 -11.53 4.78
CA ARG A 50 -24.36 -10.51 5.83
C ARG A 50 -23.41 -9.36 5.44
N THR A 51 -23.93 -8.44 4.64
CA THR A 51 -23.19 -7.25 4.19
C THR A 51 -22.88 -6.29 5.32
N ASP A 52 -23.72 -6.24 6.36
CA ASP A 52 -23.50 -5.52 7.61
C ASP A 52 -22.23 -5.97 8.33
N MET A 53 -22.08 -7.28 8.51
CA MET A 53 -20.89 -7.87 9.12
C MET A 53 -19.65 -7.68 8.25
N ALA A 54 -19.78 -7.82 6.93
CA ALA A 54 -18.69 -7.60 5.99
C ALA A 54 -18.11 -6.18 6.14
N GLN A 55 -18.97 -5.18 6.24
CA GLN A 55 -18.58 -3.79 6.44
C GLN A 55 -17.98 -3.56 7.84
N ALA A 56 -18.57 -4.14 8.88
CA ALA A 56 -18.07 -4.03 10.25
C ALA A 56 -16.69 -4.65 10.41
N TYR A 57 -16.45 -5.86 9.90
CA TYR A 57 -15.15 -6.52 9.96
C TYR A 57 -14.07 -5.74 9.20
N THR A 58 -14.37 -5.27 7.99
CA THR A 58 -13.40 -4.46 7.23
C THR A 58 -13.05 -3.17 7.97
N SER A 59 -14.03 -2.49 8.56
CA SER A 59 -13.79 -1.29 9.35
C SER A 59 -12.93 -1.59 10.59
N ARG A 60 -13.25 -2.65 11.33
CA ARG A 60 -12.49 -3.08 12.50
C ARG A 60 -11.06 -3.47 12.16
N THR A 61 -10.87 -4.30 11.13
CA THR A 61 -9.55 -4.68 10.64
C THR A 61 -8.74 -3.46 10.22
N ARG A 62 -9.38 -2.47 9.58
CA ARG A 62 -8.73 -1.21 9.22
C ARG A 62 -8.29 -0.41 10.46
N SER A 63 -9.15 -0.32 11.49
CA SER A 63 -8.79 0.40 12.71
C SER A 63 -7.59 -0.22 13.41
N VAL A 64 -7.58 -1.55 13.57
CA VAL A 64 -6.44 -2.27 14.16
C VAL A 64 -5.19 -2.11 13.32
N GLY A 65 -5.28 -2.32 12.00
CA GLY A 65 -4.16 -2.16 11.10
C GLY A 65 -3.64 -0.71 11.02
N PHE A 66 -4.53 0.28 11.18
CA PHE A 66 -4.12 1.68 11.30
C PHE A 66 -3.30 1.94 12.57
N CYS A 67 -3.73 1.40 13.73
CA CYS A 67 -2.95 1.51 14.97
C CYS A 67 -1.57 0.87 14.82
N VAL A 68 -1.48 -0.33 14.24
CA VAL A 68 -0.19 -0.98 13.98
C VAL A 68 0.66 -0.17 13.02
N SER A 69 0.08 0.40 11.96
CA SER A 69 0.79 1.27 11.03
C SER A 69 1.29 2.55 11.70
N MET A 70 0.55 3.11 12.66
CA MET A 70 0.98 4.26 13.46
C MET A 70 2.15 3.91 14.38
N CYS A 71 2.14 2.73 15.01
CA CYS A 71 3.27 2.26 15.80
C CYS A 71 4.53 2.10 14.92
N LEU A 72 4.40 1.49 13.75
CA LEU A 72 5.52 1.39 12.79
C LEU A 72 6.00 2.76 12.31
N ALA A 73 5.08 3.69 12.06
CA ALA A 73 5.41 5.07 11.70
C ALA A 73 6.22 5.75 12.81
N ALA A 74 5.82 5.59 14.07
CA ALA A 74 6.57 6.13 15.22
C ALA A 74 7.97 5.51 15.32
N ILE A 75 8.09 4.20 15.16
CA ILE A 75 9.39 3.50 15.15
C ILE A 75 10.29 4.05 14.03
N PHE A 76 9.78 4.19 12.81
CA PHE A 76 10.54 4.70 11.69
C PHE A 76 10.90 6.18 11.83
N ALA A 77 10.05 6.99 12.48
CA ALA A 77 10.34 8.39 12.75
C ALA A 77 11.39 8.60 13.84
N LEU A 78 11.34 7.79 14.90
CA LEU A 78 12.23 7.93 16.05
C LEU A 78 13.58 7.22 15.85
N PHE A 79 13.59 6.09 15.20
CA PHE A 79 14.76 5.21 15.05
C PHE A 79 15.22 5.06 13.60
N GLY A 80 14.82 5.95 12.69
CA GLY A 80 15.10 5.83 11.26
C GLY A 80 16.59 5.73 10.94
N GLU A 81 17.45 6.56 11.53
CA GLU A 81 18.90 6.52 11.32
C GLU A 81 19.52 5.25 11.88
N GLN A 82 19.11 4.82 13.07
CA GLN A 82 19.60 3.59 13.70
C GLN A 82 19.23 2.35 12.86
N ILE A 83 18.00 2.31 12.36
CA ILE A 83 17.53 1.21 11.50
C ILE A 83 18.32 1.17 10.20
N VAL A 84 18.58 2.31 9.56
CA VAL A 84 19.41 2.38 8.35
C VAL A 84 20.84 1.96 8.67
N GLY A 85 21.37 2.36 9.82
CA GLY A 85 22.70 1.99 10.32
C GLY A 85 22.92 0.49 10.52
N LEU A 86 21.85 -0.29 10.75
CA LEU A 86 21.91 -1.77 10.80
C LEU A 86 22.20 -2.40 9.44
N TYR A 87 21.87 -1.70 8.35
CA TYR A 87 22.05 -2.18 6.97
C TYR A 87 23.32 -1.67 6.31
N ASN A 88 23.84 -0.51 6.74
CA ASN A 88 25.01 0.11 6.14
C ASN A 88 25.73 1.00 7.16
N SER A 89 27.07 0.97 7.14
CA SER A 89 27.92 1.74 8.07
C SER A 89 28.37 3.11 7.51
N ASP A 90 28.01 3.44 6.28
CA ASP A 90 28.39 4.71 5.66
C ASP A 90 27.57 5.86 6.27
N PRO A 91 28.22 6.87 6.90
CA PRO A 91 27.52 7.98 7.56
C PRO A 91 26.64 8.80 6.60
N GLU A 92 27.01 8.89 5.33
CA GLU A 92 26.23 9.63 4.36
C GLU A 92 24.93 8.88 4.02
N ILE A 93 25.01 7.56 3.84
CA ILE A 93 23.84 6.70 3.62
C ILE A 93 22.90 6.76 4.83
N ILE A 94 23.44 6.71 6.06
CA ILE A 94 22.64 6.79 7.29
C ILE A 94 21.89 8.12 7.37
N ARG A 95 22.57 9.24 7.12
CA ARG A 95 21.98 10.58 7.18
C ARG A 95 20.87 10.79 6.13
N ILE A 96 21.12 10.39 4.88
CA ILE A 96 20.15 10.52 3.80
C ILE A 96 18.98 9.55 4.03
N GLY A 97 19.28 8.31 4.41
CA GLY A 97 18.32 7.27 4.69
C GLY A 97 17.41 7.63 5.86
N GLY A 98 17.93 8.20 6.95
CA GLY A 98 17.14 8.67 8.09
C GLY A 98 16.07 9.70 7.69
N ARG A 99 16.41 10.65 6.80
CA ARG A 99 15.43 11.61 6.26
C ARG A 99 14.35 10.93 5.41
N ILE A 100 14.74 9.93 4.62
CA ILE A 100 13.79 9.14 3.83
C ILE A 100 12.88 8.33 4.75
N MET A 101 13.39 7.80 5.86
CA MET A 101 12.60 7.06 6.85
C MET A 101 11.50 7.94 7.48
N LEU A 102 11.71 9.23 7.69
CA LEU A 102 10.65 10.16 8.09
C LEU A 102 9.54 10.26 7.03
N PHE A 103 9.93 10.28 5.76
CA PHE A 103 8.99 10.28 4.64
C PHE A 103 8.16 8.98 4.59
N ILE A 104 8.83 7.84 4.77
CA ILE A 104 8.18 6.53 4.85
C ILE A 104 7.23 6.47 6.06
N ALA A 105 7.65 6.98 7.22
CA ALA A 105 6.83 7.04 8.42
C ALA A 105 5.51 7.78 8.18
N PHE A 106 5.56 8.93 7.50
CA PHE A 106 4.36 9.68 7.14
C PHE A 106 3.41 8.89 6.22
N LEU A 107 3.94 8.05 5.34
CA LEU A 107 3.14 7.26 4.39
C LEU A 107 2.53 6.00 5.00
N GLN A 108 3.03 5.50 6.13
CA GLN A 108 2.60 4.24 6.74
C GLN A 108 1.09 4.12 6.98
N PRO A 109 0.40 5.10 7.61
CA PRO A 109 -1.03 5.00 7.88
C PRO A 109 -1.87 4.96 6.58
N PHE A 110 -1.45 5.66 5.54
CA PHE A 110 -2.10 5.62 4.23
C PHE A 110 -1.93 4.25 3.58
N GLN A 111 -0.71 3.73 3.60
CA GLN A 111 -0.35 2.45 3.03
C GLN A 111 -1.08 1.29 3.72
N GLY A 112 -1.08 1.23 5.05
CA GLY A 112 -1.78 0.21 5.82
C GLY A 112 -3.28 0.22 5.53
N SER A 113 -3.91 1.40 5.56
CA SER A 113 -5.34 1.56 5.26
C SER A 113 -5.67 1.12 3.82
N GLN A 114 -4.83 1.49 2.86
CA GLN A 114 -5.00 1.13 1.45
C GLN A 114 -4.98 -0.39 1.23
N PHE A 115 -3.99 -1.10 1.84
CA PHE A 115 -3.89 -2.55 1.72
C PHE A 115 -5.12 -3.26 2.27
N ILE A 116 -5.61 -2.84 3.43
CA ILE A 116 -6.74 -3.46 4.11
C ILE A 116 -8.03 -3.25 3.31
N ILE A 117 -8.29 -2.02 2.86
CA ILE A 117 -9.49 -1.72 2.07
C ILE A 117 -9.45 -2.43 0.72
N ALA A 118 -8.29 -2.44 0.05
CA ALA A 118 -8.11 -3.20 -1.19
C ALA A 118 -8.29 -4.71 -0.97
N GLY A 119 -7.84 -5.24 0.17
CA GLY A 119 -8.08 -6.61 0.60
C GLY A 119 -9.57 -6.89 0.74
N GLY A 120 -10.31 -6.04 1.47
CA GLY A 120 -11.76 -6.14 1.60
C GLY A 120 -12.48 -6.12 0.25
N LEU A 121 -12.13 -5.20 -0.66
CA LEU A 121 -12.70 -5.16 -2.01
C LEU A 121 -12.41 -6.45 -2.80
N ARG A 122 -11.21 -7.02 -2.68
CA ARG A 122 -10.87 -8.31 -3.29
C ARG A 122 -11.73 -9.44 -2.71
N GLY A 123 -11.93 -9.45 -1.39
CA GLY A 123 -12.83 -10.39 -0.71
C GLY A 123 -14.29 -10.26 -1.15
N ALA A 124 -14.73 -9.06 -1.54
CA ALA A 124 -16.03 -8.80 -2.12
C ALA A 124 -16.13 -9.17 -3.61
N GLY A 125 -15.04 -9.66 -4.23
CA GLY A 125 -15.00 -9.99 -5.66
C GLY A 125 -14.67 -8.81 -6.58
N ASP A 126 -14.41 -7.60 -6.05
CA ASP A 126 -14.06 -6.40 -6.83
C ASP A 126 -12.56 -6.34 -7.18
N THR A 127 -12.04 -7.48 -7.65
CA THR A 127 -10.63 -7.63 -8.01
C THR A 127 -10.25 -6.81 -9.24
N LYS A 128 -11.16 -6.68 -10.21
CA LYS A 128 -10.91 -5.93 -11.44
C LYS A 128 -10.68 -4.44 -11.18
N THR A 129 -11.47 -3.84 -10.31
CA THR A 129 -11.33 -2.41 -9.98
C THR A 129 -10.04 -2.16 -9.19
N THR A 130 -9.74 -3.00 -8.19
CA THR A 130 -8.49 -2.87 -7.42
C THR A 130 -7.26 -3.07 -8.30
N ALA A 131 -7.29 -4.03 -9.23
CA ALA A 131 -6.22 -4.25 -10.20
C ALA A 131 -6.02 -3.04 -11.13
N ARG A 132 -7.12 -2.48 -11.68
CA ARG A 132 -7.06 -1.29 -12.55
C ARG A 132 -6.48 -0.07 -11.82
N ILE A 133 -6.94 0.19 -10.59
CA ILE A 133 -6.41 1.28 -9.77
C ILE A 133 -4.90 1.10 -9.58
N THR A 134 -4.46 -0.08 -9.14
CA THR A 134 -3.04 -0.36 -8.94
C THR A 134 -2.24 -0.25 -10.25
N PHE A 135 -2.77 -0.76 -11.35
CA PHE A 135 -2.11 -0.69 -12.66
C PHE A 135 -1.89 0.77 -13.10
N ILE A 136 -2.93 1.61 -13.02
CA ILE A 136 -2.85 3.02 -13.42
C ILE A 136 -1.87 3.77 -12.53
N THR A 137 -1.96 3.60 -11.22
CA THR A 137 -1.13 4.39 -10.29
C THR A 137 0.33 3.96 -10.34
N VAL A 138 0.61 2.65 -10.32
CA VAL A 138 2.00 2.14 -10.31
C VAL A 138 2.67 2.23 -11.67
N LEU A 139 1.95 1.98 -12.76
CA LEU A 139 2.56 1.88 -14.09
C LEU A 139 2.56 3.22 -14.84
N LEU A 140 1.61 4.10 -14.56
CA LEU A 140 1.51 5.40 -15.25
C LEU A 140 1.91 6.55 -14.32
N VAL A 141 1.21 6.72 -13.19
CA VAL A 141 1.40 7.90 -12.33
C VAL A 141 2.80 7.92 -11.72
N ARG A 142 3.23 6.84 -11.10
CA ARG A 142 4.52 6.76 -10.40
C ARG A 142 5.72 7.02 -11.31
N PRO A 143 5.89 6.39 -12.50
CA PRO A 143 7.02 6.67 -13.37
C PRO A 143 6.98 8.07 -13.97
N LEU A 144 5.78 8.58 -14.35
CA LEU A 144 5.65 9.91 -14.93
C LEU A 144 6.04 10.99 -13.93
N VAL A 145 5.49 10.93 -12.71
CA VAL A 145 5.81 11.88 -11.65
C VAL A 145 7.29 11.79 -11.25
N ALA A 146 7.85 10.56 -11.17
CA ALA A 146 9.26 10.37 -10.87
C ALA A 146 10.17 10.98 -11.95
N MET A 147 9.87 10.77 -13.24
CA MET A 147 10.66 11.36 -14.34
C MET A 147 10.66 12.89 -14.33
N ILE A 148 9.54 13.50 -13.96
CA ILE A 148 9.42 14.96 -13.85
C ILE A 148 10.22 15.46 -12.64
N LEU A 149 9.99 14.88 -11.46
CA LEU A 149 10.55 15.37 -10.21
C LEU A 149 12.06 15.10 -10.05
N VAL A 150 12.57 13.99 -10.58
CA VAL A 150 14.01 13.69 -10.53
C VAL A 150 14.84 14.64 -11.40
N ARG A 151 14.23 15.23 -12.44
CA ARG A 151 14.87 16.27 -13.26
C ARG A 151 14.93 17.65 -12.59
N THR A 152 14.21 17.83 -11.49
CA THR A 152 14.26 19.05 -10.68
C THR A 152 15.35 18.96 -9.61
N SER A 153 15.56 20.02 -8.85
CA SER A 153 16.49 20.10 -7.72
C SER A 153 16.16 19.13 -6.56
N LEU A 154 15.03 18.41 -6.63
CA LEU A 154 14.62 17.47 -5.59
C LEU A 154 15.38 16.13 -5.59
N TRP A 155 16.09 15.82 -6.68
CA TRP A 155 17.01 14.69 -6.76
C TRP A 155 16.38 13.37 -6.27
N LEU A 156 16.99 12.67 -5.28
CA LEU A 156 16.44 11.44 -4.70
C LEU A 156 15.07 11.64 -4.04
N TYR A 157 14.87 12.77 -3.37
CA TYR A 157 13.58 13.08 -2.73
C TYR A 157 12.44 13.16 -3.74
N GLY A 158 12.71 13.60 -4.99
CA GLY A 158 11.73 13.59 -6.06
C GLY A 158 11.15 12.20 -6.36
N ALA A 159 12.00 11.16 -6.32
CA ALA A 159 11.55 9.78 -6.49
C ALA A 159 10.64 9.31 -5.34
N TRP A 160 10.93 9.73 -4.10
CA TRP A 160 10.11 9.41 -2.93
C TRP A 160 8.80 10.21 -2.89
N VAL A 161 8.81 11.45 -3.34
CA VAL A 161 7.59 12.25 -3.53
C VAL A 161 6.69 11.61 -4.58
N ALA A 162 7.23 11.11 -5.69
CA ALA A 162 6.45 10.38 -6.68
C ALA A 162 5.79 9.12 -6.10
N LEU A 163 6.51 8.40 -5.24
CA LEU A 163 5.99 7.24 -4.51
C LEU A 163 4.87 7.66 -3.54
N ALA A 164 5.01 8.80 -2.86
CA ALA A 164 4.00 9.35 -1.98
C ALA A 164 2.73 9.74 -2.75
N CYS A 165 2.87 10.43 -3.87
CA CYS A 165 1.73 10.80 -4.73
C CYS A 165 0.97 9.58 -5.23
N ASP A 166 1.67 8.53 -5.72
CA ASP A 166 1.07 7.26 -6.10
C ASP A 166 0.30 6.65 -4.92
N GLN A 167 0.92 6.56 -3.76
CA GLN A 167 0.34 5.94 -2.58
C GLN A 167 -0.91 6.67 -2.08
N ILE A 168 -0.87 8.00 -2.01
CA ILE A 168 -2.01 8.83 -1.57
C ILE A 168 -3.15 8.73 -2.59
N LEU A 169 -2.86 8.85 -3.88
CA LEU A 169 -3.86 8.73 -4.94
C LEU A 169 -4.52 7.34 -4.92
N ARG A 170 -3.73 6.29 -4.80
CA ARG A 170 -4.23 4.92 -4.71
C ARG A 170 -5.12 4.72 -3.48
N THR A 171 -4.70 5.24 -2.32
CA THR A 171 -5.50 5.22 -1.10
C THR A 171 -6.84 5.91 -1.31
N ALA A 172 -6.84 7.11 -1.90
CA ALA A 172 -8.05 7.88 -2.18
C ALA A 172 -9.00 7.13 -3.14
N LEU A 173 -8.48 6.56 -4.23
CA LEU A 173 -9.28 5.83 -5.22
C LEU A 173 -9.88 4.53 -4.63
N VAL A 174 -9.10 3.77 -3.88
CA VAL A 174 -9.57 2.54 -3.23
C VAL A 174 -10.62 2.87 -2.16
N PHE A 175 -10.41 3.92 -1.38
CA PHE A 175 -11.35 4.39 -0.38
C PHE A 175 -12.66 4.90 -1.00
N ALA A 176 -12.58 5.69 -2.06
CA ALA A 176 -13.74 6.16 -2.81
C ALA A 176 -14.56 4.99 -3.37
N ARG A 177 -13.88 3.97 -3.93
CA ARG A 177 -14.52 2.75 -4.42
C ARG A 177 -15.21 1.99 -3.29
N TYR A 178 -14.58 1.84 -2.15
CA TYR A 178 -15.17 1.18 -0.98
C TYR A 178 -16.41 1.94 -0.47
N LYS A 179 -16.29 3.27 -0.35
CA LYS A 179 -17.36 4.15 0.15
C LYS A 179 -18.56 4.22 -0.79
N SER A 180 -18.36 4.08 -2.12
CA SER A 180 -19.44 4.03 -3.12
C SER A 180 -20.41 2.85 -2.95
N GLY A 181 -20.06 1.85 -2.15
CA GLY A 181 -20.91 0.68 -1.89
C GLY A 181 -21.12 -0.26 -3.09
N LYS A 182 -20.56 0.04 -4.27
CA LYS A 182 -20.73 -0.76 -5.51
C LYS A 182 -20.23 -2.21 -5.37
N TRP A 183 -19.37 -2.49 -4.41
CA TRP A 183 -18.91 -3.84 -4.09
C TRP A 183 -20.04 -4.72 -3.50
N LYS A 184 -21.08 -4.12 -2.90
CA LYS A 184 -22.23 -4.84 -2.31
C LYS A 184 -23.12 -5.52 -3.36
N THR A 185 -23.10 -5.04 -4.60
CA THR A 185 -23.91 -5.54 -5.72
C THR A 185 -23.20 -6.54 -6.60
N ILE A 186 -21.92 -6.85 -6.30
CA ILE A 186 -21.15 -7.81 -7.08
C ILE A 186 -21.60 -9.23 -6.72
N LYS A 187 -22.18 -9.93 -7.69
CA LYS A 187 -22.54 -11.35 -7.53
C LYS A 187 -21.28 -12.18 -7.38
N LEU A 188 -21.09 -12.81 -6.23
CA LEU A 188 -20.00 -13.76 -6.03
C LEU A 188 -20.20 -14.96 -6.97
N LYS A 189 -19.12 -15.48 -7.54
CA LYS A 189 -19.17 -16.65 -8.43
C LYS A 189 -19.90 -17.86 -7.81
N THR A 190 -19.86 -17.97 -6.50
CA THR A 190 -20.55 -19.03 -5.73
C THR A 190 -22.07 -19.03 -5.94
N GLU A 191 -22.70 -17.88 -6.13
CA GLU A 191 -24.15 -17.82 -6.43
C GLU A 191 -24.46 -18.41 -7.82
N LYS A 192 -23.54 -18.27 -8.77
CA LYS A 192 -23.68 -18.86 -10.12
C LYS A 192 -23.64 -20.37 -10.07
N TYR A 193 -22.80 -20.97 -9.22
CA TYR A 193 -22.74 -22.43 -9.02
C TYR A 193 -23.97 -22.95 -8.27
N LEU A 194 -24.47 -22.23 -7.27
CA LEU A 194 -25.65 -22.63 -6.51
C LEU A 194 -26.94 -22.52 -7.34
N SER A 195 -27.02 -21.58 -8.29
CA SER A 195 -28.18 -21.49 -9.21
C SER A 195 -28.19 -22.64 -10.21
N PHE A 196 -27.03 -23.09 -10.68
CA PHE A 196 -26.93 -24.30 -11.55
C PHE A 196 -27.32 -25.58 -10.81
N ARG A 197 -27.01 -25.71 -9.50
CA ARG A 197 -27.35 -26.90 -8.70
C ARG A 197 -28.83 -26.97 -8.32
N LYS A 198 -29.57 -25.87 -8.39
CA LYS A 198 -31.01 -25.82 -8.16
C LYS A 198 -31.84 -26.15 -9.43
N LEU A 199 -31.19 -26.26 -10.57
CA LEU A 199 -31.80 -26.57 -11.87
C LEU A 199 -31.57 -28.03 -12.32
N GLN A 200 -30.84 -28.82 -11.52
CA GLN A 200 -30.71 -30.27 -11.59
C GLN A 200 -31.48 -30.95 -10.46
#